data_0405a4b06832fead46b37dd3aae1d839
#
_entry.id   0405a4b06832fead46b37dd3aae1d839
#
_cell.length_a   1.000
_cell.length_b   1.000
_cell.length_c   1.000
_cell.angle_alpha   90.00
_cell.angle_beta   90.00
_cell.angle_gamma   90.00
#
_symmetry.space_group_name_H-M   'P 1'
#
loop_
_entity.id
_entity.type
_entity.pdbx_description
1 polymer ?
#
loop_
_entity_poly.entity_id
_entity_poly.type
_entity_poly.pdbx_seq_one_letter_code
_entity_poly.pdbx_strand_id
1 'polypeptide(L)'
;MVIKKRIAVLGLWCVAITQLHAQGIILNDEQLRQDLNWLNQQGVIQISTSTWPLSADEVARALSTVKTDQLDQAQSKVIDAVKTVLQQDNVALKLHLLAESEQKKLPQQFADDVKAQYQVGLEGNAGGEHWDAKLRINAEKDLQIDHNQDINLEGSYLAGKFWNQWLIAGQIPTYWGPGHDGSLIRGDATRPVYGLTMQRAQQSAFETPWLSWFGPWQYQAFAGQLDDYQAIPDAKLIGLRLTAQPLTYLELGASRAIQWGGEGRPESFSSLWDAMLGSKDNGGTGEPDPSNQIAGFDARLNLLPLVNLPMSVYGQYVGEDEAGLLPSKKMYLAGVDYSSSLANRPYQVYAEWVDTRTNGEVRGISYNHSRYTDGFYQHGFSLGHGLGGDAEMFSLGGHLYLDPVNRIQARVLSAKVNQSERQTNQAFATKDTIHALDVGWQHQLRADLPLKLNAWVSDSDVHGQDAGASLGLEIPLSSALFKY
;
A
#
# COMPACT_ATOMS: atom_id res chain seq x y z
N MET A 1 9.30 -24.33 -27.89
CA MET A 1 10.78 -24.43 -28.07
C MET A 1 11.28 -23.14 -28.70
N VAL A 2 12.25 -22.54 -28.10
CA VAL A 2 12.94 -21.28 -28.43
C VAL A 2 12.38 -20.06 -27.69
N ILE A 3 12.71 -19.98 -26.40
CA ILE A 3 12.81 -18.72 -25.67
C ILE A 3 14.18 -18.14 -25.98
N LYS A 4 14.22 -17.12 -26.83
CA LYS A 4 15.46 -16.37 -27.08
C LYS A 4 15.66 -15.32 -26.00
N LYS A 5 16.73 -15.58 -25.19
CA LYS A 5 17.42 -14.65 -24.30
C LYS A 5 17.53 -13.25 -24.91
N ARG A 6 16.98 -12.26 -24.22
CA ARG A 6 17.44 -10.86 -24.31
C ARG A 6 17.94 -10.44 -22.94
N ILE A 7 19.14 -10.86 -22.58
CA ILE A 7 19.92 -10.21 -21.52
C ILE A 7 20.50 -8.96 -22.17
N ALA A 8 19.88 -7.82 -21.92
CA ALA A 8 20.49 -6.54 -22.20
C ALA A 8 21.54 -6.29 -21.11
N VAL A 9 22.80 -6.30 -21.51
CA VAL A 9 23.94 -5.88 -20.69
C VAL A 9 23.77 -4.39 -20.42
N LEU A 10 23.23 -4.03 -19.25
CA LEU A 10 23.27 -2.67 -18.71
C LEU A 10 24.70 -2.45 -18.20
N GLY A 11 25.48 -1.69 -18.97
CA GLY A 11 26.80 -1.25 -18.54
C GLY A 11 26.67 -0.43 -17.25
N LEU A 12 27.41 -0.83 -16.20
CA LEU A 12 27.60 -0.04 -14.99
C LEU A 12 28.29 1.28 -15.39
N TRP A 13 27.51 2.35 -15.44
CA TRP A 13 28.03 3.70 -15.40
C TRP A 13 28.22 4.07 -13.92
N CYS A 14 29.46 3.98 -13.43
CA CYS A 14 29.84 4.64 -12.18
C CYS A 14 29.77 6.16 -12.40
N VAL A 15 28.60 6.76 -12.14
CA VAL A 15 28.48 8.20 -11.99
C VAL A 15 29.00 8.54 -10.61
N ALA A 16 30.06 9.37 -10.56
CA ALA A 16 30.56 9.98 -9.33
C ALA A 16 29.41 10.81 -8.74
N ILE A 17 28.77 10.30 -7.68
CA ILE A 17 27.66 10.95 -6.99
C ILE A 17 28.25 12.04 -6.09
N THR A 18 28.29 13.26 -6.59
CA THR A 18 28.49 14.46 -5.79
C THR A 18 27.12 15.00 -5.40
N GLN A 19 26.83 14.99 -4.10
CA GLN A 19 25.63 15.42 -3.40
C GLN A 19 24.45 14.42 -3.48
N LEU A 20 24.25 13.68 -2.40
CA LEU A 20 23.04 12.96 -2.09
C LEU A 20 21.90 13.97 -1.91
N HIS A 21 21.02 14.09 -2.91
CA HIS A 21 19.73 14.72 -2.73
C HIS A 21 18.77 13.67 -2.14
N ALA A 22 17.86 14.11 -1.30
CA ALA A 22 16.84 13.26 -0.71
C ALA A 22 16.04 12.55 -1.79
N GLN A 23 15.67 11.29 -1.59
CA GLN A 23 14.71 10.57 -2.44
C GLN A 23 13.43 11.39 -2.60
N GLY A 24 12.88 11.40 -3.82
CA GLY A 24 11.64 12.11 -4.14
C GLY A 24 10.39 11.27 -3.85
N ILE A 25 10.50 9.94 -3.93
CA ILE A 25 9.40 8.98 -3.80
C ILE A 25 9.67 8.05 -2.63
N ILE A 26 8.73 8.00 -1.69
CA ILE A 26 8.75 7.12 -0.52
C ILE A 26 7.77 5.99 -0.76
N LEU A 27 8.28 4.77 -0.87
CA LEU A 27 7.46 3.56 -1.02
C LEU A 27 6.71 3.26 0.29
N ASN A 28 5.80 2.26 0.23
CA ASN A 28 5.01 1.86 1.40
C ASN A 28 5.94 1.54 2.58
N ASP A 29 5.77 2.28 3.67
CA ASP A 29 6.48 2.10 4.93
C ASP A 29 5.50 2.22 6.09
N GLU A 30 5.36 1.15 6.87
CA GLU A 30 4.39 1.07 7.96
C GLU A 30 4.73 2.03 9.09
N GLN A 31 6.01 2.12 9.49
CA GLN A 31 6.42 3.01 10.56
C GLN A 31 6.15 4.46 10.20
N LEU A 32 6.59 4.88 9.01
CA LEU A 32 6.40 6.26 8.55
C LEU A 32 4.91 6.62 8.48
N ARG A 33 4.07 5.72 7.94
CA ARG A 33 2.63 5.96 7.87
C ARG A 33 2.01 6.13 9.25
N GLN A 34 2.36 5.28 10.19
CA GLN A 34 1.85 5.34 11.57
C GLN A 34 2.34 6.60 12.29
N ASP A 35 3.60 6.99 12.12
CA ASP A 35 4.16 8.20 12.71
C ASP A 35 3.52 9.49 12.14
N LEU A 36 3.33 9.55 10.82
CA LEU A 36 2.63 10.66 10.18
C LEU A 36 1.16 10.73 10.62
N ASN A 37 0.47 9.60 10.73
CA ASN A 37 -0.91 9.54 11.27
C ASN A 37 -0.96 10.00 12.73
N TRP A 38 0.00 9.57 13.55
CA TRP A 38 0.09 9.99 14.95
C TRP A 38 0.25 11.52 15.06
N LEU A 39 1.18 12.11 14.30
CA LEU A 39 1.40 13.57 14.29
C LEU A 39 0.18 14.34 13.77
N ASN A 40 -0.50 13.80 12.76
CA ASN A 40 -1.73 14.39 12.21
C ASN A 40 -2.88 14.38 13.24
N GLN A 41 -3.06 13.26 13.96
CA GLN A 41 -4.06 13.15 15.03
C GLN A 41 -3.76 14.04 16.23
N GLN A 42 -2.48 14.29 16.53
CA GLN A 42 -2.07 15.25 17.56
C GLN A 42 -2.16 16.71 17.09
N GLY A 43 -2.56 16.96 15.85
CA GLY A 43 -2.67 18.31 15.29
C GLY A 43 -1.33 19.00 15.06
N VAL A 44 -0.22 18.24 15.02
CA VAL A 44 1.15 18.76 14.80
C VAL A 44 1.41 19.07 13.34
N ILE A 45 0.91 18.23 12.44
CA ILE A 45 1.02 18.37 10.97
C ILE A 45 -0.34 18.15 10.32
N GLN A 46 -0.46 18.54 9.05
CA GLN A 46 -1.59 18.20 8.19
C GLN A 46 -1.07 17.54 6.91
N ILE A 47 -1.36 16.25 6.76
CA ILE A 47 -0.95 15.42 5.61
C ILE A 47 -1.97 14.30 5.40
N SER A 48 -2.27 13.95 4.14
CA SER A 48 -2.98 12.71 3.81
C SER A 48 -1.99 11.56 3.70
N THR A 49 -2.28 10.46 4.38
CA THR A 49 -1.52 9.20 4.33
C THR A 49 -2.34 8.06 3.74
N SER A 50 -3.45 8.37 3.08
CA SER A 50 -4.36 7.38 2.47
C SER A 50 -4.02 7.05 1.02
N THR A 51 -2.97 7.66 0.45
CA THR A 51 -2.49 7.42 -0.92
C THR A 51 -0.98 7.19 -0.91
N TRP A 52 -0.55 6.01 -1.31
CA TRP A 52 0.86 5.63 -1.40
C TRP A 52 1.22 5.15 -2.82
N PRO A 53 2.49 5.36 -3.25
CA PRO A 53 3.63 5.95 -2.54
C PRO A 53 3.42 7.42 -2.19
N LEU A 54 4.12 7.89 -1.15
CA LEU A 54 4.15 9.31 -0.79
C LEU A 54 5.27 10.04 -1.53
N SER A 55 5.11 11.36 -1.70
CA SER A 55 6.20 12.24 -2.09
C SER A 55 6.94 12.76 -0.87
N ALA A 56 8.29 12.73 -0.89
CA ALA A 56 9.12 13.36 0.13
C ALA A 56 8.92 14.87 0.19
N ASP A 57 8.59 15.51 -0.94
CA ASP A 57 8.24 16.93 -0.98
C ASP A 57 7.03 17.24 -0.09
N GLU A 58 6.05 16.32 -0.04
CA GLU A 58 4.86 16.50 0.80
C GLU A 58 5.18 16.32 2.28
N VAL A 59 5.97 15.30 2.63
CA VAL A 59 6.41 15.10 4.02
C VAL A 59 7.23 16.30 4.49
N ALA A 60 8.14 16.80 3.66
CA ALA A 60 8.93 17.99 3.95
C ALA A 60 8.04 19.25 4.13
N ARG A 61 7.02 19.42 3.26
CA ARG A 61 6.04 20.52 3.39
C ARG A 61 5.29 20.42 4.73
N ALA A 62 4.80 19.23 5.08
CA ALA A 62 4.08 19.02 6.34
C ALA A 62 4.97 19.30 7.56
N LEU A 63 6.21 18.81 7.55
CA LEU A 63 7.18 19.07 8.62
C LEU A 63 7.60 20.55 8.71
N SER A 64 7.62 21.29 7.60
CA SER A 64 7.97 22.71 7.60
C SER A 64 6.94 23.59 8.32
N THR A 65 5.72 23.11 8.52
CA THR A 65 4.65 23.83 9.25
C THR A 65 4.75 23.66 10.76
N VAL A 66 5.62 22.78 11.25
CA VAL A 66 5.75 22.43 12.66
C VAL A 66 6.36 23.60 13.46
N LYS A 67 5.69 23.98 14.54
CA LYS A 67 6.17 24.96 15.51
C LYS A 67 6.98 24.25 16.59
N THR A 68 8.26 24.18 16.41
CA THR A 68 9.17 23.40 17.27
C THR A 68 9.21 23.83 18.73
N ASP A 69 8.91 25.09 19.01
CA ASP A 69 8.80 25.69 20.36
C ASP A 69 7.55 25.26 21.14
N GLN A 70 6.56 24.65 20.47
CA GLN A 70 5.28 24.21 21.03
C GLN A 70 5.17 22.69 21.20
N LEU A 71 6.21 21.95 20.80
CA LEU A 71 6.20 20.50 20.86
C LEU A 71 6.41 19.98 22.28
N ASP A 72 5.62 18.97 22.63
CA ASP A 72 5.94 18.14 23.78
C ASP A 72 7.04 17.11 23.47
N GLN A 73 7.47 16.37 24.48
CA GLN A 73 8.55 15.39 24.34
C GLN A 73 8.16 14.20 23.47
N ALA A 74 6.90 13.77 23.48
CA ALA A 74 6.42 12.67 22.67
C ALA A 74 6.33 13.08 21.19
N GLN A 75 5.82 14.28 20.91
CA GLN A 75 5.75 14.85 19.56
C GLN A 75 7.14 15.02 18.96
N SER A 76 8.10 15.50 19.73
CA SER A 76 9.52 15.63 19.29
C SER A 76 10.11 14.26 18.92
N LYS A 77 9.86 13.21 19.73
CA LYS A 77 10.33 11.84 19.43
C LYS A 77 9.77 11.30 18.12
N VAL A 78 8.48 11.49 17.85
CA VAL A 78 7.86 11.00 16.61
C VAL A 78 8.41 11.78 15.40
N ILE A 79 8.61 13.10 15.52
CA ILE A 79 9.27 13.88 14.45
C ILE A 79 10.69 13.37 14.16
N ASP A 80 11.45 13.07 15.20
CA ASP A 80 12.81 12.54 15.02
C ASP A 80 12.79 11.12 14.43
N ALA A 81 11.78 10.30 14.76
CA ALA A 81 11.56 8.99 14.13
C ALA A 81 11.26 9.16 12.61
N VAL A 82 10.35 10.06 12.23
CA VAL A 82 10.07 10.40 10.82
C VAL A 82 11.33 10.80 10.08
N LYS A 83 12.14 11.72 10.66
CA LYS A 83 13.41 12.13 10.06
C LYS A 83 14.39 10.98 9.89
N THR A 84 14.42 10.05 10.85
CA THR A 84 15.28 8.86 10.80
C THR A 84 14.90 7.95 9.64
N VAL A 85 13.61 7.65 9.45
CA VAL A 85 13.13 6.87 8.31
C VAL A 85 13.51 7.54 6.98
N LEU A 86 13.27 8.85 6.85
CA LEU A 86 13.66 9.60 5.64
C LEU A 86 15.17 9.57 5.38
N GLN A 87 16.00 9.54 6.41
CA GLN A 87 17.46 9.40 6.26
C GLN A 87 17.86 7.99 5.83
N GLN A 88 17.17 6.97 6.33
CA GLN A 88 17.40 5.57 5.92
C GLN A 88 17.05 5.37 4.43
N ASP A 89 15.98 5.94 3.95
CA ASP A 89 15.61 5.89 2.54
C ASP A 89 16.66 6.53 1.61
N ASN A 90 17.38 7.52 2.10
CA ASN A 90 18.41 8.24 1.34
C ASN A 90 19.78 7.52 1.28
N VAL A 91 19.91 6.29 1.80
CA VAL A 91 21.17 5.53 1.70
C VAL A 91 21.38 5.05 0.28
N ALA A 92 22.52 5.42 -0.34
CA ALA A 92 22.80 5.17 -1.76
C ALA A 92 22.85 3.68 -2.13
N LEU A 93 23.30 2.81 -1.22
CA LEU A 93 23.40 1.37 -1.45
C LEU A 93 23.03 0.60 -0.19
N LYS A 94 22.05 -0.30 -0.29
CA LYS A 94 21.58 -1.14 0.81
C LYS A 94 21.55 -2.61 0.43
N LEU A 95 21.76 -3.46 1.42
CA LEU A 95 21.49 -4.89 1.34
C LEU A 95 20.28 -5.19 2.23
N HIS A 96 19.25 -5.77 1.65
CA HIS A 96 18.06 -6.25 2.33
C HIS A 96 18.18 -7.75 2.60
N LEU A 97 17.92 -8.16 3.81
CA LEU A 97 17.88 -9.56 4.22
C LEU A 97 16.55 -9.84 4.91
N LEU A 98 15.85 -10.87 4.47
CA LEU A 98 14.64 -11.37 5.09
C LEU A 98 14.75 -12.89 5.24
N ALA A 99 14.38 -13.40 6.42
CA ALA A 99 14.22 -14.81 6.65
C ALA A 99 12.98 -15.05 7.50
N GLU A 100 12.16 -16.01 7.11
CA GLU A 100 10.95 -16.43 7.81
C GLU A 100 10.99 -17.93 8.06
N SER A 101 10.58 -18.37 9.25
CA SER A 101 10.64 -19.78 9.64
C SER A 101 9.55 -20.63 8.99
N GLU A 102 8.35 -20.05 8.80
CA GLU A 102 7.17 -20.68 8.24
C GLU A 102 6.37 -19.68 7.43
N GLN A 103 5.61 -20.14 6.44
CA GLN A 103 4.73 -19.31 5.65
C GLN A 103 3.61 -18.68 6.49
N LYS A 104 3.53 -17.36 6.49
CA LYS A 104 2.50 -16.62 7.22
C LYS A 104 1.16 -16.66 6.46
N LYS A 105 0.26 -17.57 6.82
CA LYS A 105 -1.07 -17.74 6.23
C LYS A 105 -2.11 -16.81 6.85
N LEU A 106 -1.79 -15.53 6.98
CA LEU A 106 -2.66 -14.50 7.56
C LEU A 106 -2.98 -13.43 6.52
N PRO A 107 -4.14 -12.76 6.65
CA PRO A 107 -4.42 -11.57 5.87
C PRO A 107 -3.33 -10.52 6.07
N GLN A 108 -2.78 -10.03 4.96
CA GLN A 108 -1.67 -9.08 4.96
C GLN A 108 -2.17 -7.69 5.34
N GLN A 109 -1.35 -6.95 6.08
CA GLN A 109 -1.55 -5.56 6.45
C GLN A 109 -0.76 -4.62 5.52
N PHE A 110 -0.94 -3.30 5.70
CA PHE A 110 -0.18 -2.29 4.95
C PHE A 110 1.34 -2.48 5.13
N ALA A 111 2.07 -2.45 4.02
CA ALA A 111 3.52 -2.63 3.94
C ALA A 111 4.05 -4.00 4.43
N ASP A 112 3.18 -5.01 4.49
CA ASP A 112 3.61 -6.39 4.71
C ASP A 112 4.10 -6.96 3.37
N ASP A 113 5.40 -6.93 3.17
CA ASP A 113 6.06 -7.28 1.90
C ASP A 113 6.67 -8.68 1.86
N VAL A 114 6.28 -9.55 2.81
CA VAL A 114 6.76 -10.94 2.85
C VAL A 114 6.11 -11.74 1.72
N LYS A 115 6.88 -12.00 0.66
CA LYS A 115 6.45 -12.78 -0.51
C LYS A 115 7.22 -14.11 -0.65
N ALA A 116 8.24 -14.33 0.18
CA ALA A 116 9.08 -15.51 0.20
C ALA A 116 9.63 -15.76 1.61
N GLN A 117 9.96 -17.01 1.95
CA GLN A 117 10.58 -17.31 3.24
C GLN A 117 12.00 -16.72 3.37
N TYR A 118 12.73 -16.65 2.25
CA TYR A 118 14.08 -16.07 2.22
C TYR A 118 14.19 -15.07 1.10
N GLN A 119 14.69 -13.88 1.41
CA GLN A 119 14.98 -12.85 0.42
C GLN A 119 16.33 -12.21 0.70
N VAL A 120 17.09 -12.02 -0.37
CA VAL A 120 18.29 -11.17 -0.39
C VAL A 120 18.09 -10.13 -1.48
N GLY A 121 18.06 -8.86 -1.09
CA GLY A 121 17.87 -7.74 -2.00
C GLY A 121 19.07 -6.81 -2.00
N LEU A 122 19.49 -6.38 -3.19
CA LEU A 122 20.47 -5.30 -3.35
C LEU A 122 19.76 -4.08 -3.93
N GLU A 123 19.82 -2.96 -3.23
CA GLU A 123 19.14 -1.72 -3.58
C GLU A 123 20.16 -0.61 -3.79
N GLY A 124 20.09 0.06 -4.95
CA GLY A 124 20.81 1.28 -5.27
C GLY A 124 19.86 2.45 -5.46
N ASN A 125 20.12 3.56 -4.78
CA ASN A 125 19.33 4.78 -4.80
C ASN A 125 20.14 5.94 -5.38
N ALA A 126 19.51 6.74 -6.25
CA ALA A 126 20.09 7.96 -6.78
C ALA A 126 18.97 8.96 -7.06
N GLY A 127 19.17 10.23 -6.74
CA GLY A 127 18.14 11.25 -6.93
C GLY A 127 18.70 12.66 -7.04
N GLY A 128 17.84 13.57 -7.45
CA GLY A 128 18.07 15.00 -7.58
C GLY A 128 16.76 15.75 -7.38
N GLU A 129 16.81 17.07 -7.51
CA GLU A 129 15.63 17.93 -7.28
C GLU A 129 14.44 17.57 -8.21
N HIS A 130 14.72 17.10 -9.43
CA HIS A 130 13.71 16.86 -10.47
C HIS A 130 13.67 15.41 -10.95
N TRP A 131 14.41 14.50 -10.35
CA TRP A 131 14.41 13.09 -10.71
C TRP A 131 14.76 12.22 -9.52
N ASP A 132 14.30 10.98 -9.56
CA ASP A 132 14.55 9.98 -8.54
C ASP A 132 14.61 8.60 -9.18
N ALA A 133 15.50 7.75 -8.72
CA ALA A 133 15.67 6.39 -9.24
C ALA A 133 16.06 5.43 -8.12
N LYS A 134 15.41 4.29 -8.12
CA LYS A 134 15.73 3.14 -7.26
C LYS A 134 15.85 1.90 -8.13
N LEU A 135 16.94 1.20 -8.01
CA LEU A 135 17.10 -0.14 -8.57
C LEU A 135 17.25 -1.14 -7.44
N ARG A 136 16.27 -2.01 -7.29
CA ARG A 136 16.30 -3.12 -6.33
C ARG A 136 16.23 -4.44 -7.08
N ILE A 137 17.17 -5.33 -6.79
CA ILE A 137 17.22 -6.69 -7.33
C ILE A 137 17.06 -7.62 -6.16
N ASN A 138 15.96 -8.39 -6.15
CA ASN A 138 15.66 -9.36 -5.11
C ASN A 138 15.92 -10.76 -5.64
N ALA A 139 16.62 -11.58 -4.86
CA ALA A 139 16.73 -13.03 -5.03
C ALA A 139 15.94 -13.69 -3.89
N GLU A 140 14.98 -14.52 -4.24
CA GLU A 140 14.00 -15.11 -3.33
C GLU A 140 14.05 -16.63 -3.40
N LYS A 141 13.67 -17.25 -2.29
CA LYS A 141 13.55 -18.70 -2.20
C LYS A 141 12.35 -19.07 -1.35
N ASP A 142 11.72 -20.19 -1.70
CA ASP A 142 10.50 -20.69 -1.05
C ASP A 142 9.39 -19.61 -1.10
N LEU A 143 8.92 -19.33 -2.34
CA LEU A 143 7.93 -18.31 -2.61
C LEU A 143 6.61 -18.64 -1.92
N GLN A 144 6.00 -17.63 -1.34
CA GLN A 144 4.69 -17.69 -0.66
C GLN A 144 3.55 -17.18 -1.56
N ILE A 145 3.86 -16.81 -2.79
CA ILE A 145 2.94 -16.34 -3.81
C ILE A 145 3.00 -17.28 -5.03
N ASP A 146 1.94 -17.28 -5.83
CA ASP A 146 1.88 -18.07 -7.07
C ASP A 146 2.70 -17.39 -8.17
N HIS A 147 4.00 -17.64 -8.17
CA HIS A 147 4.95 -17.06 -9.12
C HIS A 147 6.17 -17.97 -9.30
N ASN A 148 6.72 -18.02 -10.52
CA ASN A 148 7.81 -18.95 -10.88
C ASN A 148 9.20 -18.28 -11.00
N GLN A 149 9.36 -17.04 -10.59
CA GLN A 149 10.62 -16.32 -10.72
C GLN A 149 11.24 -16.04 -9.36
N ASP A 150 12.42 -16.63 -9.12
CA ASP A 150 13.22 -16.42 -7.90
C ASP A 150 13.96 -15.08 -7.89
N ILE A 151 14.01 -14.37 -9.02
CA ILE A 151 14.65 -13.06 -9.14
C ILE A 151 13.65 -12.07 -9.71
N ASN A 152 13.49 -10.93 -9.01
CA ASN A 152 12.57 -9.86 -9.42
C ASN A 152 13.16 -8.46 -9.19
N LEU A 153 12.48 -7.45 -9.73
CA LEU A 153 12.84 -6.04 -9.62
C LEU A 153 11.82 -5.24 -8.80
N GLU A 154 11.05 -5.91 -7.94
CA GLU A 154 10.07 -5.25 -7.08
C GLU A 154 10.71 -4.16 -6.23
N GLY A 155 10.07 -2.99 -6.20
CA GLY A 155 10.60 -1.79 -5.56
C GLY A 155 11.47 -0.92 -6.47
N SER A 156 11.73 -1.33 -7.73
CA SER A 156 12.52 -0.53 -8.68
C SER A 156 11.66 0.48 -9.42
N TYR A 157 12.19 1.69 -9.61
CA TYR A 157 11.56 2.74 -10.40
C TYR A 157 12.54 3.78 -10.94
N LEU A 158 12.07 4.53 -11.93
CA LEU A 158 12.64 5.77 -12.40
C LEU A 158 11.54 6.84 -12.38
N ALA A 159 11.80 8.00 -11.78
CA ALA A 159 10.82 9.07 -11.66
C ALA A 159 11.39 10.41 -12.13
N GLY A 160 10.51 11.23 -12.74
CA GLY A 160 10.80 12.61 -13.11
C GLY A 160 9.76 13.56 -12.53
N LYS A 161 10.20 14.72 -12.00
CA LYS A 161 9.34 15.76 -11.47
C LYS A 161 9.21 16.92 -12.43
N PHE A 162 7.97 17.26 -12.77
CA PHE A 162 7.60 18.38 -13.63
C PHE A 162 6.61 19.26 -12.88
N TRP A 163 6.98 20.48 -12.58
CA TRP A 163 6.19 21.37 -11.70
C TRP A 163 5.88 20.68 -10.37
N ASN A 164 4.61 20.56 -10.01
CA ASN A 164 4.13 19.85 -8.84
C ASN A 164 3.64 18.42 -9.17
N GLN A 165 4.29 17.72 -10.11
CA GLN A 165 3.89 16.39 -10.57
C GLN A 165 5.10 15.47 -10.64
N TRP A 166 4.96 14.25 -10.09
CA TRP A 166 5.86 13.14 -10.32
C TRP A 166 5.27 12.21 -11.39
N LEU A 167 6.06 11.82 -12.36
CA LEU A 167 5.81 10.71 -13.27
C LEU A 167 6.80 9.60 -12.92
N ILE A 168 6.29 8.43 -12.56
CA ILE A 168 7.05 7.30 -12.03
C ILE A 168 6.84 6.12 -12.95
N ALA A 169 7.91 5.51 -13.45
CA ALA A 169 7.88 4.26 -14.20
C ALA A 169 8.56 3.16 -13.39
N GLY A 170 7.86 2.08 -13.07
CA GLY A 170 8.46 1.00 -12.27
C GLY A 170 7.48 -0.03 -11.76
N GLN A 171 8.00 -0.89 -10.89
CA GLN A 171 7.24 -1.93 -10.19
C GLN A 171 7.19 -1.59 -8.70
N ILE A 172 6.31 -0.66 -8.33
CA ILE A 172 6.22 -0.10 -6.99
C ILE A 172 4.88 -0.40 -6.31
N PRO A 173 4.86 -0.65 -5.00
CA PRO A 173 3.63 -0.86 -4.26
C PRO A 173 2.75 0.38 -4.31
N THR A 174 1.44 0.16 -4.42
CA THR A 174 0.42 1.21 -4.44
C THR A 174 -0.65 0.87 -3.44
N TYR A 175 -1.04 1.85 -2.60
CA TYR A 175 -2.06 1.65 -1.59
C TYR A 175 -3.04 2.82 -1.54
N TRP A 176 -4.37 2.53 -1.56
CA TRP A 176 -5.44 3.53 -1.63
C TRP A 176 -6.52 3.31 -0.57
N GLY A 177 -6.42 4.00 0.51
CA GLY A 177 -7.43 3.94 1.58
C GLY A 177 -6.90 4.28 2.96
N PRO A 178 -7.79 4.53 3.91
CA PRO A 178 -7.43 4.89 5.27
C PRO A 178 -7.12 3.69 6.18
N GLY A 179 -7.43 2.45 5.74
CA GLY A 179 -7.33 1.25 6.56
C GLY A 179 -5.91 0.90 7.02
N HIS A 180 -5.76 0.23 8.15
CA HIS A 180 -4.50 -0.28 8.66
C HIS A 180 -4.20 -1.67 8.09
N ASP A 181 -5.21 -2.53 8.03
CA ASP A 181 -5.06 -3.94 7.64
C ASP A 181 -5.35 -4.22 6.16
N GLY A 182 -5.64 -3.19 5.38
CA GLY A 182 -5.85 -3.35 3.95
C GLY A 182 -6.64 -2.21 3.31
N SER A 183 -6.78 -2.29 2.00
CA SER A 183 -7.59 -1.40 1.18
C SER A 183 -8.49 -2.20 0.24
N LEU A 184 -9.75 -1.79 0.10
CA LEU A 184 -10.72 -2.50 -0.72
C LEU A 184 -10.50 -2.35 -2.24
N ILE A 185 -9.70 -1.37 -2.71
CA ILE A 185 -9.47 -1.14 -4.15
C ILE A 185 -8.03 -1.42 -4.56
N ARG A 186 -7.05 -0.86 -3.85
CA ARG A 186 -5.62 -1.05 -4.12
C ARG A 186 -4.91 -1.31 -2.82
N GLY A 187 -4.58 -2.55 -2.59
CA GLY A 187 -3.74 -3.02 -1.51
C GLY A 187 -2.36 -3.43 -2.03
N ASP A 188 -1.50 -3.87 -1.13
CA ASP A 188 -0.14 -4.33 -1.38
C ASP A 188 0.08 -5.81 -1.02
N ALA A 189 -1.02 -6.57 -0.94
CA ALA A 189 -0.99 -8.00 -0.63
C ALA A 189 -0.30 -8.84 -1.73
N THR A 190 -0.43 -8.43 -3.00
CA THR A 190 0.24 -9.06 -4.16
C THR A 190 1.50 -8.30 -4.55
N ARG A 191 2.29 -8.86 -5.48
CA ARG A 191 3.40 -8.10 -6.08
C ARG A 191 2.89 -6.83 -6.75
N PRO A 192 3.66 -5.73 -6.70
CA PRO A 192 3.33 -4.51 -7.39
C PRO A 192 3.19 -4.73 -8.91
N VAL A 193 2.16 -4.12 -9.49
CA VAL A 193 1.97 -4.13 -10.94
C VAL A 193 2.98 -3.20 -11.61
N TYR A 194 3.69 -3.69 -12.61
CA TYR A 194 4.59 -2.87 -13.41
C TYR A 194 3.82 -1.84 -14.24
N GLY A 195 4.21 -0.55 -14.17
CA GLY A 195 3.49 0.48 -14.88
C GLY A 195 4.01 1.90 -14.69
N LEU A 196 3.15 2.83 -15.06
CA LEU A 196 3.35 4.27 -14.91
C LEU A 196 2.40 4.81 -13.84
N THR A 197 2.95 5.60 -12.93
CA THR A 197 2.18 6.33 -11.92
C THR A 197 2.42 7.82 -12.10
N MET A 198 1.37 8.62 -12.09
CA MET A 198 1.44 10.07 -12.06
C MET A 198 0.73 10.59 -10.82
N GLN A 199 1.38 11.46 -10.05
CA GLN A 199 0.84 12.00 -8.81
C GLN A 199 1.38 13.40 -8.53
N ARG A 200 0.66 14.15 -7.67
CA ARG A 200 1.19 15.44 -7.18
C ARG A 200 2.37 15.24 -6.24
N ALA A 201 3.35 16.16 -6.32
CA ALA A 201 4.48 16.18 -5.42
C ALA A 201 4.10 16.74 -4.04
N GLN A 202 3.25 17.77 -3.99
CA GLN A 202 2.76 18.38 -2.74
C GLN A 202 1.23 18.46 -2.76
N GLN A 203 0.62 18.21 -1.61
CA GLN A 203 -0.85 18.24 -1.40
C GLN A 203 -1.38 19.65 -1.09
N SER A 204 -0.71 20.71 -1.55
CA SER A 204 -1.13 22.09 -1.31
C SER A 204 -2.54 22.36 -1.84
N ALA A 205 -3.30 23.21 -1.15
CA ALA A 205 -4.59 23.69 -1.61
C ALA A 205 -4.46 24.53 -2.89
N PHE A 206 -5.57 24.71 -3.60
CA PHE A 206 -5.62 25.65 -4.73
C PHE A 206 -5.43 27.08 -4.24
N GLU A 207 -4.61 27.86 -4.93
CA GLU A 207 -4.47 29.31 -4.68
C GLU A 207 -5.68 30.10 -5.19
N THR A 208 -6.45 29.53 -6.13
CA THR A 208 -7.62 30.13 -6.73
C THR A 208 -8.76 30.22 -5.69
N PRO A 209 -9.28 31.42 -5.36
CA PRO A 209 -10.20 31.60 -4.24
C PRO A 209 -11.47 30.74 -4.30
N TRP A 210 -12.02 30.51 -5.49
CA TRP A 210 -13.25 29.71 -5.67
C TRP A 210 -13.00 28.19 -5.64
N LEU A 211 -11.74 27.73 -5.62
CA LEU A 211 -11.34 26.34 -5.41
C LEU A 211 -10.67 26.09 -4.05
N SER A 212 -10.33 27.14 -3.31
CA SER A 212 -9.62 27.01 -2.03
C SER A 212 -10.38 26.20 -0.97
N TRP A 213 -11.71 26.13 -1.09
CA TRP A 213 -12.57 25.32 -0.24
C TRP A 213 -12.29 23.81 -0.32
N PHE A 214 -11.66 23.36 -1.42
CA PHE A 214 -11.27 21.96 -1.60
C PHE A 214 -10.18 21.54 -0.63
N GLY A 215 -9.42 22.51 -0.08
CA GLY A 215 -8.33 22.29 0.84
C GLY A 215 -7.11 21.61 0.19
N PRO A 216 -6.20 21.06 0.99
CA PRO A 216 -5.13 20.20 0.51
C PRO A 216 -5.69 19.02 -0.27
N TRP A 217 -5.07 18.69 -1.41
CA TRP A 217 -5.58 17.63 -2.28
C TRP A 217 -4.46 16.89 -3.00
N GLN A 218 -4.74 15.65 -3.31
CA GLN A 218 -3.84 14.73 -4.01
C GLN A 218 -4.62 14.00 -5.10
N TYR A 219 -3.95 13.68 -6.21
CA TYR A 219 -4.41 12.64 -7.12
C TYR A 219 -3.27 11.67 -7.39
N GLN A 220 -3.63 10.46 -7.74
CA GLN A 220 -2.74 9.45 -8.28
C GLN A 220 -3.45 8.76 -9.44
N ALA A 221 -2.83 8.78 -10.63
CA ALA A 221 -3.26 8.05 -11.80
C ALA A 221 -2.23 6.94 -12.09
N PHE A 222 -2.70 5.76 -12.39
CA PHE A 222 -1.89 4.56 -12.63
C PHE A 222 -2.32 3.88 -13.92
N ALA A 223 -1.36 3.40 -14.70
CA ALA A 223 -1.58 2.51 -15.83
C ALA A 223 -0.46 1.48 -15.91
N GLY A 224 -0.79 0.21 -15.82
CA GLY A 224 0.18 -0.89 -15.84
C GLY A 224 -0.39 -2.14 -16.48
N GLN A 225 0.43 -3.17 -16.55
CA GLN A 225 0.10 -4.47 -17.09
C GLN A 225 0.17 -5.50 -15.98
N LEU A 226 -0.88 -6.31 -15.86
CA LEU A 226 -0.92 -7.44 -14.94
C LEU A 226 0.08 -8.50 -15.38
N ASP A 227 0.86 -8.98 -14.44
CA ASP A 227 1.77 -10.10 -14.63
C ASP A 227 1.05 -11.39 -14.25
N ASP A 228 1.33 -12.47 -14.99
CA ASP A 228 0.78 -13.81 -14.75
C ASP A 228 -0.76 -13.89 -14.65
N TYR A 229 -1.46 -13.03 -15.42
CA TYR A 229 -2.91 -13.04 -15.52
C TYR A 229 -3.34 -14.01 -16.64
N GLN A 230 -3.77 -15.22 -16.26
CA GLN A 230 -3.93 -16.33 -17.21
C GLN A 230 -5.22 -16.25 -18.02
N ALA A 231 -6.31 -15.78 -17.42
CA ALA A 231 -7.61 -15.70 -18.09
C ALA A 231 -7.60 -14.79 -19.32
N ILE A 232 -6.86 -13.69 -19.25
CA ILE A 232 -6.65 -12.74 -20.34
C ILE A 232 -5.19 -12.26 -20.26
N PRO A 233 -4.26 -12.93 -20.96
CA PRO A 233 -2.86 -12.51 -20.98
C PRO A 233 -2.72 -11.05 -21.37
N ASP A 234 -1.71 -10.38 -20.81
CA ASP A 234 -1.45 -8.95 -21.05
C ASP A 234 -2.57 -7.98 -20.65
N ALA A 235 -3.51 -8.40 -19.78
CA ALA A 235 -4.53 -7.49 -19.25
C ALA A 235 -3.91 -6.29 -18.55
N LYS A 236 -4.49 -5.10 -18.78
CA LYS A 236 -4.02 -3.85 -18.19
C LYS A 236 -4.82 -3.52 -16.93
N LEU A 237 -4.16 -2.87 -15.98
CA LEU A 237 -4.79 -2.27 -14.82
C LEU A 237 -4.61 -0.76 -14.90
N ILE A 238 -5.74 -0.05 -14.92
CA ILE A 238 -5.78 1.41 -14.93
C ILE A 238 -6.45 1.86 -13.63
N GLY A 239 -5.93 2.89 -13.00
CA GLY A 239 -6.48 3.38 -11.76
C GLY A 239 -6.41 4.89 -11.63
N LEU A 240 -7.38 5.44 -10.92
CA LEU A 240 -7.43 6.85 -10.55
C LEU A 240 -7.90 6.96 -9.11
N ARG A 241 -7.18 7.76 -8.34
CA ARG A 241 -7.55 8.18 -7.00
C ARG A 241 -7.47 9.70 -6.88
N LEU A 242 -8.44 10.28 -6.18
CA LEU A 242 -8.46 11.68 -5.77
C LEU A 242 -8.73 11.74 -4.27
N THR A 243 -7.96 12.53 -3.54
CA THR A 243 -8.23 12.86 -2.14
C THR A 243 -8.26 14.36 -1.93
N ALA A 244 -9.08 14.82 -0.98
CA ALA A 244 -9.20 16.22 -0.62
C ALA A 244 -9.45 16.36 0.88
N GLN A 245 -8.97 17.46 1.46
CA GLN A 245 -9.17 17.81 2.86
C GLN A 245 -9.92 19.16 2.94
N PRO A 246 -11.24 19.20 2.64
CA PRO A 246 -12.00 20.44 2.63
C PRO A 246 -12.08 21.10 4.00
N LEU A 247 -11.87 20.33 5.06
CA LEU A 247 -11.76 20.78 6.44
C LEU A 247 -10.49 20.14 7.05
N THR A 248 -9.86 20.83 7.99
CA THR A 248 -8.62 20.37 8.63
C THR A 248 -8.75 19.01 9.35
N TYR A 249 -9.99 18.62 9.64
CA TYR A 249 -10.34 17.39 10.34
C TYR A 249 -11.04 16.34 9.46
N LEU A 250 -11.29 16.64 8.18
CA LEU A 250 -12.01 15.75 7.27
C LEU A 250 -11.20 15.53 5.99
N GLU A 251 -10.84 14.29 5.75
CA GLU A 251 -10.31 13.80 4.47
C GLU A 251 -11.38 13.00 3.76
N LEU A 252 -11.53 13.22 2.45
CA LEU A 252 -12.42 12.48 1.56
C LEU A 252 -11.57 11.90 0.43
N GLY A 253 -11.88 10.66 0.03
CA GLY A 253 -11.24 9.97 -1.08
C GLY A 253 -12.27 9.39 -2.04
N ALA A 254 -11.90 9.38 -3.33
CA ALA A 254 -12.62 8.67 -4.38
C ALA A 254 -11.61 7.90 -5.24
N SER A 255 -11.90 6.65 -5.55
CA SER A 255 -10.98 5.78 -6.28
C SER A 255 -11.73 4.91 -7.26
N ARG A 256 -11.09 4.61 -8.40
CA ARG A 256 -11.55 3.64 -9.37
C ARG A 256 -10.36 2.85 -9.93
N ALA A 257 -10.53 1.54 -10.07
CA ALA A 257 -9.58 0.65 -10.74
C ALA A 257 -10.31 -0.15 -11.81
N ILE A 258 -9.66 -0.32 -12.97
CA ILE A 258 -10.25 -0.89 -14.18
C ILE A 258 -9.26 -1.91 -14.75
N GLN A 259 -9.66 -3.18 -14.84
CA GLN A 259 -8.98 -4.18 -15.66
C GLN A 259 -9.53 -4.07 -17.09
N TRP A 260 -8.66 -3.88 -18.05
CA TRP A 260 -9.04 -3.57 -19.44
C TRP A 260 -8.05 -4.16 -20.43
N GLY A 261 -8.53 -4.45 -21.65
CA GLY A 261 -7.69 -4.97 -22.72
C GLY A 261 -7.12 -6.36 -22.44
N GLY A 262 -6.02 -6.69 -23.06
CA GLY A 262 -5.37 -7.98 -23.03
C GLY A 262 -5.68 -8.83 -24.27
N GLU A 263 -5.10 -10.02 -24.35
CA GLU A 263 -5.20 -10.89 -25.52
C GLU A 263 -6.67 -11.22 -25.84
N GLY A 264 -7.05 -11.01 -27.11
CA GLY A 264 -8.42 -11.23 -27.57
C GLY A 264 -9.46 -10.21 -27.14
N ARG A 265 -9.05 -9.10 -26.49
CA ARG A 265 -9.92 -8.00 -26.04
C ARG A 265 -9.66 -6.70 -26.81
N PRO A 266 -10.67 -5.84 -26.97
CA PRO A 266 -10.46 -4.54 -27.60
C PRO A 266 -9.50 -3.64 -26.81
N GLU A 267 -8.48 -3.10 -27.49
CA GLU A 267 -7.50 -2.15 -26.91
C GLU A 267 -7.51 -0.79 -27.63
N SER A 268 -8.64 -0.42 -28.23
CA SER A 268 -8.78 0.88 -28.90
C SER A 268 -9.01 2.01 -27.89
N PHE A 269 -8.68 3.25 -28.27
CA PHE A 269 -8.99 4.41 -27.45
C PHE A 269 -10.48 4.54 -27.14
N SER A 270 -11.37 4.15 -28.10
CA SER A 270 -12.80 4.12 -27.85
C SER A 270 -13.22 3.09 -26.81
N SER A 271 -12.65 1.88 -26.82
CA SER A 271 -12.95 0.87 -25.79
C SER A 271 -12.44 1.29 -24.41
N LEU A 272 -11.29 1.97 -24.33
CA LEU A 272 -10.81 2.55 -23.09
C LEU A 272 -11.74 3.64 -22.57
N TRP A 273 -12.21 4.51 -23.47
CA TRP A 273 -13.13 5.59 -23.13
C TRP A 273 -14.48 5.05 -22.66
N ASP A 274 -15.01 4.01 -23.34
CA ASP A 274 -16.22 3.31 -22.92
C ASP A 274 -16.04 2.66 -21.52
N ALA A 275 -14.90 2.02 -21.27
CA ALA A 275 -14.55 1.47 -19.96
C ALA A 275 -14.45 2.57 -18.89
N MET A 276 -13.82 3.71 -19.20
CA MET A 276 -13.72 4.84 -18.26
C MET A 276 -15.07 5.49 -17.93
N LEU A 277 -16.01 5.49 -18.86
CA LEU A 277 -17.36 6.06 -18.66
C LEU A 277 -18.36 5.03 -18.10
N GLY A 278 -18.03 3.74 -18.03
CA GLY A 278 -18.97 2.67 -17.63
C GLY A 278 -20.14 2.48 -18.59
N SER A 279 -20.03 2.96 -19.85
CA SER A 279 -21.17 3.07 -20.75
C SER A 279 -21.66 1.75 -21.36
N LYS A 280 -20.91 0.65 -21.21
CA LYS A 280 -21.21 -0.68 -21.75
C LYS A 280 -21.02 -1.82 -20.74
N ASP A 281 -20.87 -1.49 -19.47
CA ASP A 281 -20.48 -2.44 -18.41
C ASP A 281 -21.59 -3.40 -17.95
N ASN A 282 -22.82 -3.20 -18.38
CA ASN A 282 -23.92 -4.05 -17.93
C ASN A 282 -24.45 -4.85 -19.12
N GLY A 283 -24.00 -6.08 -19.32
CA GLY A 283 -24.36 -7.05 -20.37
C GLY A 283 -25.81 -7.14 -20.88
N GLY A 284 -26.62 -6.10 -20.69
CA GLY A 284 -28.01 -6.00 -21.12
C GLY A 284 -28.22 -5.65 -22.60
N THR A 285 -27.15 -5.26 -23.31
CA THR A 285 -27.26 -4.83 -24.74
C THR A 285 -26.70 -5.84 -25.74
N GLY A 286 -26.21 -7.01 -25.27
CA GLY A 286 -25.56 -8.01 -26.16
C GLY A 286 -24.17 -7.60 -26.65
N GLU A 287 -23.67 -6.44 -26.27
CA GLU A 287 -22.30 -6.00 -26.49
C GLU A 287 -21.35 -6.68 -25.50
N PRO A 288 -20.11 -7.04 -25.90
CA PRO A 288 -19.15 -7.59 -24.97
C PRO A 288 -18.77 -6.54 -23.93
N ASP A 289 -18.90 -6.88 -22.65
CA ASP A 289 -18.42 -6.12 -21.52
C ASP A 289 -16.92 -5.80 -21.68
N PRO A 290 -16.52 -4.51 -21.76
CA PRO A 290 -15.14 -4.13 -22.13
C PRO A 290 -14.13 -4.28 -21.01
N SER A 291 -14.56 -4.33 -19.72
CA SER A 291 -13.68 -4.19 -18.57
C SER A 291 -14.25 -4.82 -17.30
N ASN A 292 -13.39 -5.08 -16.32
CA ASN A 292 -13.77 -5.35 -14.94
C ASN A 292 -13.45 -4.11 -14.11
N GLN A 293 -14.41 -3.58 -13.36
CA GLN A 293 -14.27 -2.29 -12.68
C GLN A 293 -14.64 -2.38 -11.21
N ILE A 294 -13.88 -1.65 -10.41
CA ILE A 294 -14.12 -1.49 -8.99
C ILE A 294 -13.96 -0.01 -8.64
N ALA A 295 -14.93 0.56 -7.96
CA ALA A 295 -14.94 1.98 -7.59
C ALA A 295 -15.48 2.20 -6.19
N GLY A 296 -15.06 3.28 -5.56
CA GLY A 296 -15.52 3.58 -4.20
C GLY A 296 -15.07 4.90 -3.66
N PHE A 297 -15.53 5.14 -2.45
CA PHE A 297 -15.27 6.33 -1.66
C PHE A 297 -14.68 5.94 -0.32
N ASP A 298 -13.88 6.83 0.24
CA ASP A 298 -13.40 6.71 1.61
C ASP A 298 -13.41 8.07 2.31
N ALA A 299 -13.42 8.01 3.62
CA ALA A 299 -13.35 9.19 4.48
C ALA A 299 -12.56 8.90 5.75
N ARG A 300 -11.87 9.91 6.26
CA ARG A 300 -11.25 9.93 7.58
C ARG A 300 -11.59 11.21 8.30
N LEU A 301 -12.11 11.08 9.52
CA LEU A 301 -12.53 12.17 10.38
C LEU A 301 -11.64 12.20 11.62
N ASN A 302 -10.82 13.25 11.79
CA ASN A 302 -10.03 13.49 12.98
C ASN A 302 -10.87 14.25 14.03
N LEU A 303 -11.04 13.69 15.21
CA LEU A 303 -11.89 14.23 16.25
C LEU A 303 -11.21 15.26 17.14
N LEU A 304 -9.88 15.42 17.06
CA LEU A 304 -9.16 16.37 17.92
C LEU A 304 -9.70 17.81 17.82
N PRO A 305 -9.90 18.39 16.62
CA PRO A 305 -10.42 19.76 16.51
C PRO A 305 -11.90 19.92 16.91
N LEU A 306 -12.65 18.82 16.96
CA LEU A 306 -14.09 18.85 17.23
C LEU A 306 -14.42 18.67 18.73
N VAL A 307 -13.75 17.72 19.37
CA VAL A 307 -14.07 17.28 20.74
C VAL A 307 -12.83 17.11 21.62
N ASN A 308 -11.67 17.62 21.17
CA ASN A 308 -10.37 17.53 21.86
C ASN A 308 -9.97 16.08 22.20
N LEU A 309 -10.26 15.15 21.28
CA LEU A 309 -9.92 13.74 21.40
C LEU A 309 -8.99 13.33 20.24
N PRO A 310 -7.75 12.90 20.49
CA PRO A 310 -6.80 12.49 19.44
C PRO A 310 -7.15 11.11 18.88
N MET A 311 -8.30 11.02 18.26
CA MET A 311 -8.91 9.84 17.66
C MET A 311 -9.39 10.16 16.25
N SER A 312 -9.28 9.20 15.34
CA SER A 312 -9.95 9.29 14.05
C SER A 312 -10.93 8.14 13.86
N VAL A 313 -11.99 8.43 13.13
CA VAL A 313 -12.92 7.43 12.58
C VAL A 313 -12.73 7.44 11.07
N TYR A 314 -12.66 6.27 10.47
CA TYR A 314 -12.46 6.16 9.02
C TYR A 314 -13.27 5.01 8.43
N GLY A 315 -13.47 5.06 7.13
CA GLY A 315 -14.13 3.98 6.40
C GLY A 315 -13.92 4.07 4.92
N GLN A 316 -14.15 2.95 4.25
CA GLN A 316 -14.13 2.81 2.80
C GLN A 316 -15.37 2.04 2.36
N TYR A 317 -16.01 2.53 1.31
CA TYR A 317 -17.19 1.93 0.67
C TYR A 317 -16.85 1.70 -0.79
N VAL A 318 -16.93 0.45 -1.23
CA VAL A 318 -16.51 0.03 -2.57
C VAL A 318 -17.55 -0.89 -3.17
N GLY A 319 -17.73 -0.84 -4.48
CA GLY A 319 -18.55 -1.77 -5.23
C GLY A 319 -17.95 -2.08 -6.59
N GLU A 320 -18.37 -3.20 -7.17
CA GLU A 320 -17.84 -3.73 -8.44
C GLU A 320 -18.65 -3.33 -9.65
N ASP A 321 -19.97 -3.20 -9.51
CA ASP A 321 -20.85 -2.79 -10.60
C ASP A 321 -21.49 -1.45 -10.29
N GLU A 322 -21.83 -0.70 -11.31
CA GLU A 322 -22.57 0.54 -11.20
C GLU A 322 -24.08 0.28 -11.32
N ALA A 323 -24.84 0.62 -10.26
CA ALA A 323 -26.28 0.74 -10.31
C ALA A 323 -26.66 2.22 -10.35
N GLY A 324 -26.66 2.80 -11.53
CA GLY A 324 -26.78 4.24 -11.73
C GLY A 324 -25.46 4.97 -11.44
N LEU A 325 -25.43 5.87 -10.44
CA LEU A 325 -24.21 6.62 -10.03
C LEU A 325 -23.52 6.04 -8.80
N LEU A 326 -24.03 4.98 -8.19
CA LEU A 326 -23.49 4.40 -6.97
C LEU A 326 -22.99 2.98 -7.23
N PRO A 327 -21.88 2.60 -6.58
CA PRO A 327 -21.37 1.23 -6.63
C PRO A 327 -22.42 0.22 -6.13
N SER A 328 -22.60 -0.88 -6.86
CA SER A 328 -23.37 -2.06 -6.44
C SER A 328 -22.41 -3.16 -5.96
N LYS A 329 -22.92 -4.30 -5.47
CA LYS A 329 -22.09 -5.40 -4.93
C LYS A 329 -21.06 -4.88 -3.90
N LYS A 330 -21.56 -4.40 -2.81
CA LYS A 330 -20.90 -3.50 -1.86
C LYS A 330 -19.95 -4.23 -0.93
N MET A 331 -18.77 -3.67 -0.75
CA MET A 331 -17.80 -4.03 0.27
C MET A 331 -17.57 -2.86 1.21
N TYR A 332 -17.20 -3.15 2.46
CA TYR A 332 -17.07 -2.14 3.51
C TYR A 332 -15.77 -2.36 4.30
N LEU A 333 -15.15 -1.26 4.68
CA LEU A 333 -14.12 -1.18 5.70
C LEU A 333 -14.50 -0.04 6.64
N ALA A 334 -14.42 -0.25 7.94
CA ALA A 334 -14.64 0.78 8.94
C ALA A 334 -13.67 0.57 10.11
N GLY A 335 -13.14 1.68 10.62
CA GLY A 335 -12.22 1.60 11.74
C GLY A 335 -12.14 2.88 12.55
N VAL A 336 -11.49 2.74 13.68
CA VAL A 336 -11.13 3.83 14.58
C VAL A 336 -9.69 3.67 14.99
N ASP A 337 -8.98 4.76 15.16
CA ASP A 337 -7.66 4.76 15.76
C ASP A 337 -7.51 5.90 16.77
N TYR A 338 -6.71 5.67 17.79
CA TYR A 338 -6.45 6.58 18.88
C TYR A 338 -4.94 6.71 19.10
N SER A 339 -4.43 7.94 19.10
CA SER A 339 -3.02 8.27 19.29
C SER A 339 -2.83 9.05 20.57
N SER A 340 -1.86 8.64 21.40
CA SER A 340 -1.54 9.35 22.64
C SER A 340 -0.09 9.05 23.06
N SER A 341 0.27 9.44 24.28
CA SER A 341 1.55 9.07 24.89
C SER A 341 1.37 8.64 26.34
N LEU A 342 2.13 7.65 26.78
CA LEU A 342 2.22 7.18 28.16
C LEU A 342 3.64 7.37 28.66
N ALA A 343 3.83 8.22 29.69
CA ALA A 343 5.16 8.57 30.19
C ALA A 343 6.13 9.03 29.07
N ASN A 344 5.65 9.89 28.17
CA ASN A 344 6.36 10.39 26.98
C ASN A 344 6.78 9.28 25.98
N ARG A 345 6.07 8.15 25.99
CA ARG A 345 6.20 7.07 25.00
C ARG A 345 5.01 7.14 24.06
N PRO A 346 5.20 7.56 22.79
CA PRO A 346 4.13 7.62 21.82
C PRO A 346 3.55 6.23 21.56
N TYR A 347 2.23 6.15 21.43
CA TYR A 347 1.53 4.94 21.01
C TYR A 347 0.32 5.27 20.16
N GLN A 348 -0.08 4.33 19.33
CA GLN A 348 -1.34 4.33 18.61
C GLN A 348 -1.99 2.95 18.73
N VAL A 349 -3.30 2.93 18.91
CA VAL A 349 -4.10 1.71 18.84
C VAL A 349 -5.22 1.90 17.82
N TYR A 350 -5.63 0.83 17.15
CA TYR A 350 -6.74 0.86 16.22
C TYR A 350 -7.63 -0.38 16.36
N ALA A 351 -8.87 -0.23 15.95
CA ALA A 351 -9.80 -1.33 15.70
C ALA A 351 -10.38 -1.17 14.30
N GLU A 352 -10.39 -2.25 13.53
CA GLU A 352 -10.84 -2.24 12.13
C GLU A 352 -11.75 -3.44 11.85
N TRP A 353 -12.79 -3.21 11.07
CA TRP A 353 -13.70 -4.22 10.55
C TRP A 353 -13.78 -4.10 9.05
N VAL A 354 -13.74 -5.25 8.39
CA VAL A 354 -13.80 -5.37 6.93
C VAL A 354 -14.83 -6.42 6.54
N ASP A 355 -15.63 -6.13 5.52
CA ASP A 355 -16.61 -7.04 4.93
C ASP A 355 -16.55 -6.98 3.41
N THR A 356 -16.05 -8.07 2.80
CA THR A 356 -16.01 -8.25 1.34
C THR A 356 -17.07 -9.23 0.84
N ARG A 357 -18.07 -9.62 1.65
CA ARG A 357 -19.08 -10.66 1.30
C ARG A 357 -20.16 -10.20 0.33
N THR A 358 -20.23 -8.97 -0.05
CA THR A 358 -21.30 -8.37 -0.85
C THR A 358 -22.73 -8.69 -0.34
N ASN A 359 -23.42 -7.68 0.17
CA ASN A 359 -24.78 -7.84 0.67
C ASN A 359 -25.79 -8.00 -0.49
N GLY A 360 -26.50 -9.14 -0.59
CA GLY A 360 -27.52 -9.39 -1.59
C GLY A 360 -27.85 -10.86 -1.75
N GLU A 361 -28.65 -11.19 -2.76
CA GLU A 361 -29.06 -12.56 -3.08
C GLU A 361 -27.89 -13.45 -3.56
N VAL A 362 -26.82 -12.84 -4.05
CA VAL A 362 -25.64 -13.55 -4.56
C VAL A 362 -24.41 -13.16 -3.73
N ARG A 363 -23.97 -14.06 -2.85
CA ARG A 363 -22.72 -13.95 -2.10
C ARG A 363 -21.53 -14.48 -2.91
N GLY A 364 -20.30 -14.13 -2.52
CA GLY A 364 -19.07 -14.67 -3.09
C GLY A 364 -18.78 -14.21 -4.51
N ILE A 365 -19.20 -13.00 -4.87
CA ILE A 365 -18.95 -12.41 -6.19
C ILE A 365 -17.96 -11.25 -6.16
N SER A 366 -17.58 -10.76 -4.97
CA SER A 366 -16.58 -9.70 -4.82
C SER A 366 -15.22 -10.13 -5.39
N TYR A 367 -14.58 -9.20 -6.09
CA TYR A 367 -13.34 -9.40 -6.82
C TYR A 367 -13.41 -10.45 -7.96
N ASN A 368 -14.63 -10.83 -8.40
CA ASN A 368 -14.84 -11.81 -9.46
C ASN A 368 -15.59 -11.19 -10.64
N HIS A 369 -15.22 -11.63 -11.84
CA HIS A 369 -15.82 -11.09 -13.05
C HIS A 369 -16.09 -12.20 -14.08
N SER A 370 -17.15 -12.05 -14.88
CA SER A 370 -17.57 -13.06 -15.86
C SER A 370 -16.63 -13.22 -17.05
N ARG A 371 -15.83 -12.21 -17.36
CA ARG A 371 -14.89 -12.20 -18.49
C ARG A 371 -13.44 -12.24 -18.03
N TYR A 372 -13.08 -11.43 -17.04
CA TYR A 372 -11.79 -11.46 -16.36
C TYR A 372 -11.88 -12.50 -15.25
N THR A 373 -11.89 -13.79 -15.63
CA THR A 373 -12.28 -14.90 -14.73
C THR A 373 -11.28 -15.18 -13.61
N ASP A 374 -10.03 -14.72 -13.75
CA ASP A 374 -9.08 -14.69 -12.60
C ASP A 374 -9.45 -13.62 -11.57
N GLY A 375 -10.43 -12.77 -11.87
CA GLY A 375 -10.93 -11.75 -10.96
C GLY A 375 -9.95 -10.60 -10.74
N PHE A 376 -10.10 -9.89 -9.62
CA PHE A 376 -9.25 -8.79 -9.21
C PHE A 376 -8.07 -9.31 -8.37
N TYR A 377 -7.32 -10.28 -8.94
CA TYR A 377 -6.21 -10.98 -8.31
C TYR A 377 -4.98 -11.00 -9.20
N GLN A 378 -3.82 -11.20 -8.60
CA GLN A 378 -2.54 -11.44 -9.24
C GLN A 378 -1.67 -12.29 -8.30
N HIS A 379 -0.97 -13.29 -8.82
CA HIS A 379 -0.10 -14.20 -8.05
C HIS A 379 -0.79 -14.86 -6.84
N GLY A 380 -2.09 -15.19 -6.97
CA GLY A 380 -2.87 -15.81 -5.90
C GLY A 380 -3.38 -14.85 -4.81
N PHE A 381 -3.07 -13.53 -4.90
CA PHE A 381 -3.49 -12.53 -3.93
C PHE A 381 -4.35 -11.44 -4.57
N SER A 382 -5.24 -10.84 -3.77
CA SER A 382 -6.09 -9.75 -4.22
C SER A 382 -5.28 -8.48 -4.51
N LEU A 383 -5.63 -7.79 -5.60
CA LEU A 383 -5.16 -6.42 -5.89
C LEU A 383 -5.81 -5.38 -4.95
N GLY A 384 -6.92 -5.75 -4.30
CA GLY A 384 -7.58 -5.02 -3.24
C GLY A 384 -7.16 -5.50 -1.85
N HIS A 385 -8.14 -5.83 -1.00
CA HIS A 385 -7.87 -6.27 0.37
C HIS A 385 -7.27 -7.68 0.41
N GLY A 386 -6.29 -7.90 1.29
CA GLY A 386 -5.59 -9.19 1.44
C GLY A 386 -6.48 -10.38 1.84
N LEU A 387 -7.68 -10.13 2.34
CA LEU A 387 -8.71 -11.17 2.58
C LEU A 387 -9.24 -11.81 1.30
N GLY A 388 -9.10 -11.14 0.14
CA GLY A 388 -9.85 -11.51 -1.05
C GLY A 388 -11.36 -11.28 -0.90
N GLY A 389 -12.12 -11.86 -1.83
CA GLY A 389 -13.59 -11.78 -1.82
C GLY A 389 -14.24 -12.73 -0.82
N ASP A 390 -15.53 -12.46 -0.51
CA ASP A 390 -16.38 -13.30 0.34
C ASP A 390 -15.82 -13.57 1.74
N ALA A 391 -15.32 -12.52 2.37
CA ALA A 391 -14.67 -12.59 3.67
C ALA A 391 -15.11 -11.48 4.62
N GLU A 392 -14.91 -11.69 5.91
CA GLU A 392 -15.11 -10.73 6.99
C GLU A 392 -13.96 -10.84 7.98
N MET A 393 -13.46 -9.71 8.45
CA MET A 393 -12.40 -9.67 9.47
C MET A 393 -12.67 -8.58 10.48
N PHE A 394 -12.33 -8.86 11.71
CA PHE A 394 -12.15 -7.88 12.77
C PHE A 394 -10.71 -7.94 13.27
N SER A 395 -10.08 -6.80 13.41
CA SER A 395 -8.72 -6.68 13.94
C SER A 395 -8.62 -5.59 15.00
N LEU A 396 -7.70 -5.79 15.92
CA LEU A 396 -7.27 -4.85 16.93
C LEU A 396 -5.75 -4.82 16.91
N GLY A 397 -5.18 -3.66 16.68
CA GLY A 397 -3.73 -3.53 16.60
C GLY A 397 -3.22 -2.22 17.14
N GLY A 398 -1.91 -2.06 17.11
CA GLY A 398 -1.26 -0.83 17.52
C GLY A 398 0.23 -0.96 17.67
N HIS A 399 0.86 0.17 17.97
CA HIS A 399 2.29 0.25 18.23
C HIS A 399 2.60 1.14 19.43
N LEU A 400 3.76 0.92 20.01
CA LEU A 400 4.30 1.67 21.15
C LEU A 400 5.80 1.87 21.00
N TYR A 401 6.27 3.09 21.12
CA TYR A 401 7.68 3.41 21.32
C TYR A 401 8.08 3.14 22.77
N LEU A 402 8.90 2.14 23.01
CA LEU A 402 9.46 1.87 24.34
C LEU A 402 10.51 2.93 24.70
N ASP A 403 11.32 3.31 23.72
CA ASP A 403 12.34 4.34 23.74
C ASP A 403 12.66 4.81 22.30
N PRO A 404 13.63 5.72 22.06
CA PRO A 404 13.93 6.21 20.69
C PRO A 404 14.44 5.15 19.71
N VAL A 405 14.93 4.01 20.19
CA VAL A 405 15.52 2.95 19.34
C VAL A 405 14.71 1.67 19.34
N ASN A 406 13.71 1.53 20.23
CA ASN A 406 12.87 0.35 20.36
C ASN A 406 11.40 0.68 20.15
N ARG A 407 10.77 -0.01 19.22
CA ARG A 407 9.35 0.06 18.91
C ARG A 407 8.76 -1.34 18.88
N ILE A 408 7.63 -1.53 19.51
CA ILE A 408 6.84 -2.77 19.43
C ILE A 408 5.52 -2.48 18.72
N GLN A 409 5.01 -3.48 18.03
CA GLN A 409 3.68 -3.50 17.47
C GLN A 409 3.03 -4.85 17.76
N ALA A 410 1.69 -4.85 17.79
CA ALA A 410 0.94 -6.06 17.95
C ALA A 410 -0.39 -5.96 17.21
N ARG A 411 -0.87 -7.08 16.68
CA ARG A 411 -2.17 -7.20 16.03
C ARG A 411 -2.82 -8.51 16.42
N VAL A 412 -4.09 -8.45 16.85
CA VAL A 412 -4.96 -9.60 17.01
C VAL A 412 -6.03 -9.53 15.94
N LEU A 413 -6.32 -10.64 15.29
CA LEU A 413 -7.37 -10.69 14.28
C LEU A 413 -8.24 -11.95 14.39
N SER A 414 -9.46 -11.80 13.91
CA SER A 414 -10.39 -12.89 13.65
C SER A 414 -10.98 -12.69 12.26
N ALA A 415 -10.72 -13.64 11.37
CA ALA A 415 -11.15 -13.59 9.97
C ALA A 415 -11.97 -14.83 9.61
N LYS A 416 -13.04 -14.61 8.84
CA LYS A 416 -13.82 -15.66 8.19
C LYS A 416 -13.67 -15.46 6.69
N VAL A 417 -13.06 -16.41 6.01
CA VAL A 417 -12.73 -16.31 4.59
C VAL A 417 -13.48 -17.33 3.75
N ASN A 418 -13.75 -17.00 2.49
CA ASN A 418 -14.45 -17.84 1.50
C ASN A 418 -15.75 -18.48 2.03
N GLN A 419 -16.63 -17.66 2.58
CA GLN A 419 -17.78 -18.09 3.37
C GLN A 419 -18.83 -18.88 2.56
N SER A 420 -18.96 -18.61 1.25
CA SER A 420 -19.89 -19.32 0.35
C SER A 420 -19.31 -20.59 -0.28
N GLU A 421 -18.06 -20.94 0.03
CA GLU A 421 -17.37 -22.12 -0.53
C GLU A 421 -17.30 -22.10 -2.08
N ARG A 422 -17.40 -20.93 -2.68
CA ARG A 422 -17.15 -20.73 -4.11
C ARG A 422 -15.64 -20.59 -4.29
N GLN A 423 -15.03 -21.36 -5.14
CA GLN A 423 -13.58 -21.32 -5.41
C GLN A 423 -13.14 -20.05 -6.15
N THR A 424 -13.64 -18.90 -5.72
CA THR A 424 -13.44 -17.59 -6.34
C THR A 424 -12.50 -16.68 -5.55
N ASN A 425 -12.21 -17.04 -4.29
CA ASN A 425 -11.20 -16.34 -3.50
C ASN A 425 -9.85 -17.06 -3.67
N GLN A 426 -8.93 -16.47 -4.44
CA GLN A 426 -7.61 -17.07 -4.70
C GLN A 426 -6.69 -16.99 -3.47
N ALA A 427 -6.83 -15.95 -2.63
CA ALA A 427 -6.02 -15.80 -1.43
C ALA A 427 -6.34 -16.86 -0.36
N PHE A 428 -7.64 -17.28 -0.29
CA PHE A 428 -8.12 -18.30 0.64
C PHE A 428 -9.08 -19.22 -0.12
N ALA A 429 -8.53 -20.26 -0.77
CA ALA A 429 -9.27 -21.13 -1.66
C ALA A 429 -10.33 -22.01 -0.94
N THR A 430 -10.21 -22.20 0.37
CA THR A 430 -11.12 -22.98 1.22
C THR A 430 -11.80 -22.06 2.24
N LYS A 431 -13.03 -22.42 2.62
CA LYS A 431 -13.71 -21.77 3.74
C LYS A 431 -12.96 -22.03 5.02
N ASP A 432 -12.63 -20.95 5.74
CA ASP A 432 -11.84 -21.02 6.94
C ASP A 432 -12.27 -19.96 7.96
N THR A 433 -12.00 -20.24 9.23
CA THR A 433 -12.03 -19.26 10.32
C THR A 433 -10.63 -19.19 10.93
N ILE A 434 -10.03 -18.02 10.93
CA ILE A 434 -8.65 -17.80 11.35
C ILE A 434 -8.65 -16.84 12.53
N HIS A 435 -7.99 -17.24 13.63
CA HIS A 435 -7.68 -16.39 14.77
C HIS A 435 -6.16 -16.25 14.86
N ALA A 436 -5.65 -15.05 15.03
CA ALA A 436 -4.21 -14.86 15.07
C ALA A 436 -3.77 -13.73 16.00
N LEU A 437 -2.56 -13.88 16.51
CA LEU A 437 -1.77 -12.83 17.15
C LEU A 437 -0.46 -12.69 16.39
N ASP A 438 -0.15 -11.45 16.04
CA ASP A 438 1.06 -11.05 15.33
C ASP A 438 1.77 -9.99 16.19
N VAL A 439 3.06 -10.15 16.47
CA VAL A 439 3.84 -9.25 17.33
C VAL A 439 5.16 -8.93 16.65
N GLY A 440 5.40 -7.64 16.44
CA GLY A 440 6.65 -7.12 15.86
C GLY A 440 7.48 -6.34 16.89
N TRP A 441 8.78 -6.43 16.76
CA TRP A 441 9.73 -5.58 17.47
C TRP A 441 10.75 -5.03 16.47
N GLN A 442 10.89 -3.72 16.46
CA GLN A 442 11.88 -3.02 15.67
C GLN A 442 12.91 -2.39 16.61
N HIS A 443 14.18 -2.63 16.32
CA HIS A 443 15.31 -2.07 17.04
C HIS A 443 16.28 -1.38 16.11
N GLN A 444 16.62 -0.14 16.41
CA GLN A 444 17.64 0.63 15.68
C GLN A 444 19.01 0.24 16.22
N LEU A 445 19.71 -0.69 15.57
CA LEU A 445 21.10 -1.04 15.89
C LEU A 445 22.02 0.16 15.69
N ARG A 446 21.77 0.96 14.67
CA ARG A 446 22.31 2.29 14.36
C ARG A 446 21.21 3.11 13.67
N ALA A 447 21.38 4.41 13.55
CA ALA A 447 20.38 5.27 12.89
C ALA A 447 20.03 4.83 11.45
N ASP A 448 20.96 4.16 10.77
CA ASP A 448 20.84 3.67 9.39
C ASP A 448 20.69 2.13 9.28
N LEU A 449 20.54 1.42 10.42
CA LEU A 449 20.49 -0.05 10.45
C LEU A 449 19.34 -0.55 11.34
N PRO A 450 18.11 -0.62 10.79
CA PRO A 450 16.98 -1.21 11.51
C PRO A 450 17.06 -2.75 11.50
N LEU A 451 16.79 -3.34 12.64
CA LEU A 451 16.49 -4.76 12.84
C LEU A 451 15.00 -4.90 13.07
N LYS A 452 14.32 -5.72 12.27
CA LYS A 452 12.91 -6.04 12.41
C LYS A 452 12.78 -7.52 12.79
N LEU A 453 12.13 -7.80 13.91
CA LEU A 453 11.73 -9.15 14.32
C LEU A 453 10.22 -9.20 14.39
N ASN A 454 9.64 -10.25 13.85
CA ASN A 454 8.22 -10.52 13.95
C ASN A 454 8.00 -11.97 14.39
N ALA A 455 6.94 -12.22 15.15
CA ALA A 455 6.49 -13.55 15.51
C ALA A 455 4.96 -13.58 15.48
N TRP A 456 4.40 -14.68 14.98
CA TRP A 456 2.97 -14.85 14.87
C TRP A 456 2.55 -16.24 15.33
N VAL A 457 1.32 -16.33 15.81
CA VAL A 457 0.63 -17.58 16.10
C VAL A 457 -0.79 -17.48 15.52
N SER A 458 -1.28 -18.57 14.96
CA SER A 458 -2.64 -18.66 14.46
C SER A 458 -3.30 -19.97 14.81
N ASP A 459 -4.63 -19.93 14.81
CA ASP A 459 -5.51 -21.11 14.89
C ASP A 459 -6.52 -21.02 13.76
N SER A 460 -6.59 -22.02 12.93
CA SER A 460 -7.40 -22.08 11.70
C SER A 460 -8.20 -23.39 11.69
N ASP A 461 -9.47 -23.31 11.29
CA ASP A 461 -10.33 -24.49 11.13
C ASP A 461 -9.76 -25.49 10.12
N VAL A 462 -9.03 -25.01 9.10
CA VAL A 462 -8.47 -25.82 8.01
C VAL A 462 -7.07 -26.32 8.32
N HIS A 463 -6.20 -25.45 8.84
CA HIS A 463 -4.77 -25.73 9.02
C HIS A 463 -4.39 -26.05 10.47
N GLY A 464 -5.33 -25.89 11.45
CA GLY A 464 -5.05 -26.03 12.87
C GLY A 464 -4.16 -24.92 13.40
N GLN A 465 -3.41 -25.23 14.45
CA GLN A 465 -2.47 -24.29 15.08
C GLN A 465 -1.17 -24.19 14.29
N ASP A 466 -0.73 -22.97 14.06
CA ASP A 466 0.49 -22.66 13.33
C ASP A 466 1.21 -21.45 13.98
N ALA A 467 2.53 -21.38 13.84
CA ALA A 467 3.34 -20.33 14.42
C ALA A 467 4.62 -20.11 13.61
N GLY A 468 5.04 -18.88 13.52
CA GLY A 468 6.28 -18.56 12.83
C GLY A 468 6.93 -17.29 13.36
N ALA A 469 8.12 -17.04 12.87
CA ALA A 469 8.88 -15.85 13.17
C ALA A 469 9.65 -15.39 11.92
N SER A 470 9.83 -14.08 11.78
CA SER A 470 10.66 -13.50 10.74
C SER A 470 11.70 -12.54 11.28
N LEU A 471 12.78 -12.40 10.52
CA LEU A 471 13.88 -11.48 10.78
C LEU A 471 14.15 -10.68 9.51
N GLY A 472 14.11 -9.35 9.62
CA GLY A 472 14.45 -8.40 8.56
C GLY A 472 15.62 -7.51 8.95
N LEU A 473 16.53 -7.27 8.02
CA LEU A 473 17.68 -6.36 8.17
C LEU A 473 17.85 -5.52 6.91
N GLU A 474 18.09 -4.22 7.08
CA GLU A 474 18.46 -3.31 6.00
C GLU A 474 19.85 -2.74 6.28
N ILE A 475 20.86 -3.26 5.59
CA ILE A 475 22.28 -2.97 5.87
C ILE A 475 22.80 -1.92 4.90
N PRO A 476 23.17 -0.71 5.35
CA PRO A 476 23.79 0.29 4.50
C PRO A 476 25.21 -0.15 4.10
N LEU A 477 25.48 -0.21 2.80
CA LEU A 477 26.79 -0.63 2.26
C LEU A 477 27.71 0.55 1.91
N SER A 478 27.17 1.75 1.79
CA SER A 478 27.88 2.94 1.31
C SER A 478 29.03 3.44 2.20
N SER A 479 29.05 3.06 3.48
CA SER A 479 30.13 3.45 4.41
C SER A 479 31.29 2.47 4.48
N ALA A 480 31.15 1.26 3.97
CA ALA A 480 32.14 0.18 4.09
C ALA A 480 33.01 -0.02 2.84
N LEU A 481 32.46 0.24 1.65
CA LEU A 481 33.12 -0.10 0.38
C LEU A 481 33.95 1.04 -0.26
N PHE A 482 33.81 2.28 0.19
CA PHE A 482 34.43 3.46 -0.42
C PHE A 482 35.46 4.17 0.48
N LYS A 483 35.97 3.50 1.50
CA LYS A 483 37.09 4.00 2.33
C LYS A 483 38.44 3.44 1.89
N TYR A 484 38.68 3.38 0.59
CA TYR A 484 40.03 3.10 0.08
C TYR A 484 40.42 4.09 -1.00
#